data_7d9ec2ea3b965b9fc9b73acf9df95bbd
#
_entry.id   7d9ec2ea3b965b9fc9b73acf9df95bbd
#
_cell.length_a   1.000
_cell.length_b   1.000
_cell.length_c   1.000
_cell.angle_alpha   90.00
_cell.angle_beta   90.00
_cell.angle_gamma   90.00
#
_symmetry.space_group_name_H-M   'P 1'
#
loop_
_entity.id
_entity.type
_entity.pdbx_description
1 polymer ?
#
loop_
_entity_poly.entity_id
_entity_poly.type
_entity_poly.pdbx_seq_one_letter_code
_entity_poly.pdbx_strand_id
1 'polypeptide(L)'
;MTRLAHLSDLHFGRARPELLAPLATAIGEAKPDLVVVSGDLTQRARTREFTEARHFLDSLGARWMAVPGNHDIPLFRPVTRMTRPYRRYRECIALDLEPVVETQSMIVAGCNTSDPLVHQRGKVRAGSMRKICQVFEAAEDTKLRIVVAHHPFEQHGGADKTPMKRAGKGLDRLAECGADVILSGHLHMWHTGAFVTRPDRAGPIQVHAGTSLSSRLRGEVNDFGLLDVTANQLTVTRMAVPKDGATFEVREVVEYLRTGDGLRRAETGQTNA
;
A
#
# COMPACT_ATOMS: atom_id res chain seq x y z
N MET A 1 10.63 10.35 15.12
CA MET A 1 9.86 10.42 13.85
C MET A 1 10.31 9.24 12.99
N THR A 2 9.40 8.48 12.46
CA THR A 2 9.68 7.37 11.54
C THR A 2 8.97 7.65 10.23
N ARG A 3 9.65 7.49 9.10
CA ARG A 3 9.11 7.74 7.75
C ARG A 3 8.93 6.45 6.98
N LEU A 4 7.75 6.29 6.37
CA LEU A 4 7.42 5.19 5.47
C LEU A 4 7.17 5.75 4.07
N ALA A 5 7.76 5.15 3.04
CA ALA A 5 7.39 5.40 1.64
C ALA A 5 6.44 4.29 1.16
N HIS A 6 5.26 4.67 0.67
CA HIS A 6 4.23 3.76 0.18
C HIS A 6 4.18 3.78 -1.35
N LEU A 7 4.67 2.73 -1.96
CA LEU A 7 4.63 2.46 -3.40
C LEU A 7 3.52 1.45 -3.72
N SER A 8 2.95 1.54 -4.92
CA SER A 8 2.00 0.55 -5.43
C SER A 8 2.08 0.42 -6.94
N ASP A 9 1.60 -0.72 -7.44
CA ASP A 9 1.34 -0.92 -8.86
C ASP A 9 2.56 -0.55 -9.75
N LEU A 10 3.74 -1.07 -9.40
CA LEU A 10 5.00 -0.83 -10.13
C LEU A 10 4.92 -1.39 -11.55
N HIS A 11 4.26 -2.54 -11.72
CA HIS A 11 4.01 -3.21 -13.00
C HIS A 11 5.25 -3.33 -13.87
N PHE A 12 6.39 -3.83 -13.37
CA PHE A 12 7.54 -4.17 -14.19
C PHE A 12 7.10 -5.03 -15.39
N GLY A 13 7.55 -4.65 -16.59
CA GLY A 13 7.00 -5.10 -17.87
C GLY A 13 6.01 -4.10 -18.51
N ARG A 14 5.59 -3.07 -17.78
CA ARG A 14 4.83 -1.88 -18.19
C ARG A 14 5.25 -0.63 -17.41
N ALA A 15 6.33 -0.72 -16.66
CA ALA A 15 6.92 0.44 -16.00
C ALA A 15 7.43 1.44 -17.05
N ARG A 16 7.39 2.71 -16.69
CA ARG A 16 7.97 3.83 -17.44
C ARG A 16 9.45 3.93 -17.08
N PRO A 17 10.37 3.57 -17.99
CA PRO A 17 11.80 3.54 -17.66
C PRO A 17 12.36 4.89 -17.23
N GLU A 18 11.82 5.97 -17.81
CA GLU A 18 12.20 7.36 -17.51
C GLU A 18 11.88 7.79 -16.08
N LEU A 19 11.00 7.08 -15.37
CA LEU A 19 10.64 7.39 -13.98
C LEU A 19 11.42 6.57 -12.94
N LEU A 20 12.20 5.58 -13.33
CA LEU A 20 12.96 4.75 -12.38
C LEU A 20 13.97 5.58 -11.58
N ALA A 21 14.82 6.37 -12.26
CA ALA A 21 15.79 7.22 -11.60
C ALA A 21 15.12 8.36 -10.80
N PRO A 22 14.14 9.11 -11.33
CA PRO A 22 13.41 10.11 -10.55
C PRO A 22 12.74 9.57 -9.29
N LEU A 23 12.12 8.38 -9.34
CA LEU A 23 11.51 7.75 -8.17
C LEU A 23 12.58 7.36 -7.14
N ALA A 24 13.67 6.75 -7.58
CA ALA A 24 14.79 6.40 -6.68
C ALA A 24 15.40 7.64 -6.01
N THR A 25 15.57 8.74 -6.76
CA THR A 25 16.04 10.02 -6.23
C THR A 25 15.08 10.57 -5.17
N ALA A 26 13.79 10.66 -5.48
CA ALA A 26 12.79 11.17 -4.54
C ALA A 26 12.71 10.35 -3.24
N ILE A 27 12.81 9.01 -3.34
CA ILE A 27 12.86 8.12 -2.17
C ILE A 27 14.19 8.33 -1.40
N GLY A 28 15.32 8.45 -2.10
CA GLY A 28 16.62 8.68 -1.48
C GLY A 28 16.70 10.01 -0.73
N GLU A 29 16.09 11.08 -1.27
CA GLU A 29 15.96 12.39 -0.61
C GLU A 29 15.03 12.33 0.60
N ALA A 30 13.93 11.58 0.50
CA ALA A 30 12.99 11.40 1.60
C ALA A 30 13.58 10.58 2.76
N LYS A 31 14.58 9.74 2.52
CA LYS A 31 15.26 8.88 3.51
C LYS A 31 14.27 8.08 4.37
N PRO A 32 13.39 7.25 3.80
CA PRO A 32 12.44 6.50 4.59
C PRO A 32 13.12 5.39 5.41
N ASP A 33 12.60 5.13 6.60
CA ASP A 33 13.00 3.99 7.43
C ASP A 33 12.48 2.66 6.85
N LEU A 34 11.39 2.72 6.08
CA LEU A 34 10.77 1.58 5.43
C LEU A 34 10.11 1.99 4.11
N VAL A 35 10.36 1.22 3.07
CA VAL A 35 9.60 1.27 1.81
C VAL A 35 8.60 0.11 1.80
N VAL A 36 7.34 0.41 1.54
CA VAL A 36 6.26 -0.58 1.46
C VAL A 36 5.70 -0.62 0.06
N VAL A 37 5.57 -1.81 -0.52
CA VAL A 37 4.92 -2.01 -1.83
C VAL A 37 3.61 -2.75 -1.64
N SER A 38 2.50 -2.08 -1.89
CA SER A 38 1.15 -2.66 -1.75
C SER A 38 0.70 -3.50 -2.96
N GLY A 39 1.64 -4.21 -3.59
CA GLY A 39 1.36 -5.21 -4.62
C GLY A 39 1.48 -4.73 -6.06
N ASP A 40 1.20 -5.66 -6.99
CA ASP A 40 1.35 -5.49 -8.44
C ASP A 40 2.76 -5.02 -8.82
N LEU A 41 3.77 -5.73 -8.30
CA LEU A 41 5.18 -5.51 -8.65
C LEU A 41 5.41 -5.77 -10.13
N THR A 42 4.68 -6.73 -10.71
CA THR A 42 4.84 -7.20 -12.10
C THR A 42 3.59 -7.00 -12.94
N GLN A 43 3.75 -6.96 -14.25
CA GLN A 43 2.60 -6.92 -15.17
C GLN A 43 2.02 -8.32 -15.45
N ARG A 44 2.85 -9.37 -15.49
CA ARG A 44 2.47 -10.72 -15.94
C ARG A 44 3.08 -11.86 -15.14
N ALA A 45 3.58 -11.59 -13.96
CA ALA A 45 4.25 -12.56 -13.08
C ALA A 45 5.36 -13.35 -13.82
N ARG A 46 6.16 -12.69 -14.68
CA ARG A 46 7.32 -13.30 -15.32
C ARG A 46 8.54 -13.19 -14.40
N THR A 47 9.43 -14.17 -14.44
CA THR A 47 10.65 -14.16 -13.64
C THR A 47 11.45 -12.87 -13.87
N ARG A 48 11.64 -12.47 -15.14
CA ARG A 48 12.34 -11.24 -15.51
C ARG A 48 11.72 -9.99 -14.83
N GLU A 49 10.39 -9.88 -14.86
CA GLU A 49 9.67 -8.75 -14.26
C GLU A 49 9.89 -8.69 -12.74
N PHE A 50 9.87 -9.84 -12.06
CA PHE A 50 10.19 -9.93 -10.64
C PHE A 50 11.65 -9.61 -10.34
N THR A 51 12.59 -10.08 -11.20
CA THR A 51 14.02 -9.78 -11.05
C THR A 51 14.27 -8.28 -11.19
N GLU A 52 13.69 -7.63 -12.20
CA GLU A 52 13.77 -6.18 -12.40
C GLU A 52 13.18 -5.41 -11.21
N ALA A 53 12.00 -5.82 -10.71
CA ALA A 53 11.38 -5.22 -9.52
C ALA A 53 12.27 -5.36 -8.28
N ARG A 54 12.84 -6.54 -8.05
CA ARG A 54 13.75 -6.81 -6.94
C ARG A 54 15.00 -5.93 -7.01
N HIS A 55 15.66 -5.87 -8.17
CA HIS A 55 16.84 -5.03 -8.37
C HIS A 55 16.54 -3.56 -8.10
N PHE A 56 15.40 -3.06 -8.59
CA PHE A 56 14.98 -1.69 -8.33
C PHE A 56 14.78 -1.44 -6.82
N LEU A 57 14.05 -2.30 -6.13
CA LEU A 57 13.79 -2.13 -4.69
C LEU A 57 15.07 -2.22 -3.86
N ASP A 58 15.98 -3.14 -4.19
CA ASP A 58 17.28 -3.26 -3.52
C ASP A 58 18.18 -2.04 -3.78
N SER A 59 18.03 -1.36 -4.94
CA SER A 59 18.79 -0.15 -5.27
C SER A 59 18.36 1.11 -4.51
N LEU A 60 17.18 1.09 -3.86
CA LEU A 60 16.67 2.24 -3.10
C LEU A 60 17.48 2.54 -1.82
N GLY A 61 18.34 1.62 -1.38
CA GLY A 61 19.17 1.81 -0.18
C GLY A 61 18.40 1.85 1.15
N ALA A 62 17.12 1.54 1.15
CA ALA A 62 16.25 1.50 2.31
C ALA A 62 15.70 0.08 2.54
N ARG A 63 15.38 -0.25 3.78
CA ARG A 63 14.65 -1.50 4.08
C ARG A 63 13.31 -1.47 3.36
N TRP A 64 12.90 -2.58 2.75
CA TRP A 64 11.63 -2.65 2.08
C TRP A 64 10.85 -3.94 2.41
N MET A 65 9.53 -3.88 2.25
CA MET A 65 8.61 -5.00 2.29
C MET A 65 7.56 -4.90 1.18
N ALA A 66 7.01 -6.03 0.77
CA ALA A 66 5.97 -6.06 -0.25
C ALA A 66 4.92 -7.14 0.06
N VAL A 67 3.69 -6.92 -0.39
CA VAL A 67 2.64 -7.94 -0.48
C VAL A 67 2.34 -8.23 -1.95
N PRO A 68 1.87 -9.42 -2.33
CA PRO A 68 1.53 -9.70 -3.72
C PRO A 68 0.22 -9.05 -4.15
N GLY A 69 0.19 -8.52 -5.38
CA GLY A 69 -1.01 -8.10 -6.07
C GLY A 69 -1.59 -9.18 -6.99
N ASN A 70 -2.66 -8.86 -7.71
CA ASN A 70 -3.29 -9.83 -8.62
C ASN A 70 -2.49 -10.05 -9.90
N HIS A 71 -1.66 -9.10 -10.32
CA HIS A 71 -0.75 -9.25 -11.46
C HIS A 71 0.51 -10.06 -11.12
N ASP A 72 0.82 -10.26 -9.83
CA ASP A 72 1.93 -11.10 -9.37
C ASP A 72 1.60 -12.60 -9.38
N ILE A 73 0.36 -12.95 -9.78
CA ILE A 73 -0.10 -14.32 -10.02
C ILE A 73 -0.16 -14.58 -11.53
N PRO A 74 0.39 -15.71 -12.04
CA PRO A 74 0.39 -16.02 -13.48
C PRO A 74 -1.02 -16.07 -14.05
N LEU A 75 -1.31 -15.21 -15.06
CA LEU A 75 -2.63 -15.19 -15.71
C LEU A 75 -2.75 -16.27 -16.80
N PHE A 76 -1.73 -16.40 -17.65
CA PHE A 76 -1.73 -17.27 -18.83
C PHE A 76 -1.16 -18.68 -18.59
N ARG A 77 -1.02 -19.10 -17.34
CA ARG A 77 -0.53 -20.42 -16.94
C ARG A 77 -1.50 -21.04 -15.94
N PRO A 78 -2.66 -21.54 -16.39
CA PRO A 78 -3.73 -21.96 -15.50
C PRO A 78 -3.30 -23.04 -14.51
N VAL A 79 -2.53 -24.04 -14.94
CA VAL A 79 -2.04 -25.09 -14.03
C VAL A 79 -1.14 -24.48 -12.94
N THR A 80 -0.19 -23.63 -13.28
CA THR A 80 0.69 -22.96 -12.31
C THR A 80 -0.12 -22.06 -11.38
N ARG A 81 -1.11 -21.33 -11.93
CA ARG A 81 -2.00 -20.45 -11.17
C ARG A 81 -2.79 -21.22 -10.10
N MET A 82 -3.24 -22.42 -10.43
CA MET A 82 -4.03 -23.25 -9.52
C MET A 82 -3.16 -24.00 -8.48
N THR A 83 -1.98 -24.46 -8.88
CA THR A 83 -1.16 -25.33 -8.04
C THR A 83 -0.07 -24.59 -7.25
N ARG A 84 0.57 -23.57 -7.85
CA ARG A 84 1.71 -22.83 -7.26
C ARG A 84 1.67 -21.34 -7.64
N PRO A 85 0.58 -20.60 -7.30
CA PRO A 85 0.33 -19.25 -7.77
C PRO A 85 1.46 -18.26 -7.43
N TYR A 86 2.04 -18.38 -6.25
CA TYR A 86 3.06 -17.46 -5.73
C TYR A 86 4.50 -17.98 -5.86
N ARG A 87 4.74 -19.05 -6.67
CA ARG A 87 6.07 -19.65 -6.72
C ARG A 87 7.16 -18.63 -7.08
N ARG A 88 6.96 -17.87 -8.17
CA ARG A 88 7.95 -16.88 -8.62
C ARG A 88 8.08 -15.69 -7.68
N TYR A 89 6.99 -15.25 -7.10
CA TYR A 89 7.03 -14.23 -6.05
C TYR A 89 7.92 -14.69 -4.90
N ARG A 90 7.74 -15.92 -4.42
CA ARG A 90 8.56 -16.48 -3.34
C ARG A 90 10.02 -16.68 -3.70
N GLU A 91 10.29 -17.06 -4.93
CA GLU A 91 11.66 -17.24 -5.44
C GLU A 91 12.41 -15.91 -5.61
N CYS A 92 11.73 -14.83 -6.02
CA CYS A 92 12.37 -13.59 -6.41
C CYS A 92 12.20 -12.45 -5.38
N ILE A 93 11.08 -12.38 -4.66
CA ILE A 93 10.73 -11.25 -3.80
C ILE A 93 10.85 -11.64 -2.32
N ALA A 94 9.96 -12.46 -1.80
CA ALA A 94 9.95 -12.88 -0.40
C ALA A 94 9.21 -14.20 -0.20
N LEU A 95 9.70 -15.04 0.70
CA LEU A 95 9.06 -16.31 1.06
C LEU A 95 7.72 -16.08 1.77
N ASP A 96 7.65 -15.09 2.66
CA ASP A 96 6.42 -14.70 3.35
C ASP A 96 5.61 -13.74 2.46
N LEU A 97 4.35 -14.06 2.24
CA LEU A 97 3.41 -13.23 1.46
C LEU A 97 2.71 -12.17 2.33
N GLU A 98 2.87 -12.28 3.65
CA GLU A 98 2.27 -11.40 4.65
C GLU A 98 3.33 -11.01 5.70
N PRO A 99 4.43 -10.34 5.26
CA PRO A 99 5.50 -9.97 6.15
C PRO A 99 5.05 -8.97 7.23
N VAL A 100 5.73 -9.01 8.37
CA VAL A 100 5.56 -8.04 9.45
C VAL A 100 6.87 -7.32 9.66
N VAL A 101 6.81 -6.00 9.74
CA VAL A 101 7.95 -5.14 10.04
C VAL A 101 7.60 -4.24 11.20
N GLU A 102 8.44 -4.25 12.20
CA GLU A 102 8.32 -3.39 13.38
C GLU A 102 9.46 -2.38 13.41
N THR A 103 9.13 -1.15 13.78
CA THR A 103 10.04 -0.03 14.00
C THR A 103 9.77 0.56 15.39
N GLN A 104 10.45 1.66 15.71
CA GLN A 104 10.24 2.33 17.00
C GLN A 104 8.81 2.88 17.15
N SER A 105 8.21 3.44 16.11
CA SER A 105 6.93 4.15 16.19
C SER A 105 5.78 3.51 15.40
N MET A 106 6.03 2.42 14.66
CA MET A 106 4.98 1.74 13.90
C MET A 106 5.23 0.23 13.80
N ILE A 107 4.13 -0.51 13.64
CA ILE A 107 4.12 -1.92 13.26
C ILE A 107 3.33 -2.06 11.96
N VAL A 108 3.95 -2.67 10.95
CA VAL A 108 3.39 -2.80 9.59
C VAL A 108 3.16 -4.27 9.30
N ALA A 109 1.91 -4.66 9.07
CA ALA A 109 1.51 -6.04 8.81
C ALA A 109 0.96 -6.21 7.39
N GLY A 110 1.56 -7.09 6.62
CA GLY A 110 1.11 -7.46 5.28
C GLY A 110 -0.15 -8.33 5.32
N CYS A 111 -1.06 -8.10 4.38
CA CYS A 111 -2.27 -8.88 4.15
C CYS A 111 -2.34 -9.31 2.68
N ASN A 112 -2.16 -10.58 2.40
CA ASN A 112 -2.32 -11.10 1.04
C ASN A 112 -3.80 -11.21 0.67
N THR A 113 -4.27 -10.24 -0.09
CA THR A 113 -5.65 -10.21 -0.60
C THR A 113 -5.83 -10.83 -1.98
N SER A 114 -4.74 -11.24 -2.66
CA SER A 114 -4.83 -11.82 -4.00
C SER A 114 -5.47 -13.20 -3.98
N ASP A 115 -6.39 -13.45 -4.91
CA ASP A 115 -7.11 -14.73 -5.05
C ASP A 115 -6.74 -15.41 -6.38
N PRO A 116 -6.05 -16.56 -6.35
CA PRO A 116 -5.69 -17.28 -7.56
C PRO A 116 -6.89 -17.75 -8.40
N LEU A 117 -8.06 -17.88 -7.78
CA LEU A 117 -9.27 -18.38 -8.45
C LEU A 117 -9.99 -17.33 -9.29
N VAL A 118 -9.66 -16.03 -9.09
CA VAL A 118 -10.29 -14.93 -9.81
C VAL A 118 -9.24 -13.95 -10.33
N HIS A 119 -9.55 -13.26 -11.45
CA HIS A 119 -8.56 -12.46 -12.16
C HIS A 119 -8.19 -11.15 -11.45
N GLN A 120 -9.16 -10.41 -10.93
CA GLN A 120 -8.95 -9.06 -10.39
C GLN A 120 -9.47 -8.86 -8.97
N ARG A 121 -10.46 -9.65 -8.59
CA ARG A 121 -11.13 -9.49 -7.32
C ARG A 121 -10.29 -10.07 -6.19
N GLY A 122 -10.02 -9.25 -5.18
CA GLY A 122 -9.37 -9.69 -3.94
C GLY A 122 -10.31 -10.47 -3.02
N LYS A 123 -9.72 -11.07 -1.97
CA LYS A 123 -10.43 -11.81 -0.93
C LYS A 123 -9.74 -11.67 0.41
N VAL A 124 -10.48 -11.26 1.43
CA VAL A 124 -10.01 -11.31 2.82
C VAL A 124 -10.09 -12.74 3.34
N ARG A 125 -9.00 -13.20 3.94
CA ARG A 125 -8.90 -14.54 4.57
C ARG A 125 -8.94 -14.41 6.09
N ALA A 126 -9.71 -15.25 6.75
CA ALA A 126 -9.83 -15.26 8.21
C ALA A 126 -8.47 -15.54 8.90
N GLY A 127 -7.61 -16.35 8.28
CA GLY A 127 -6.26 -16.61 8.78
C GLY A 127 -5.39 -15.35 8.81
N SER A 128 -5.40 -14.56 7.71
CA SER A 128 -4.69 -13.28 7.63
C SER A 128 -5.16 -12.30 8.70
N MET A 129 -6.48 -12.19 8.89
CA MET A 129 -7.05 -11.31 9.93
C MET A 129 -6.61 -11.73 11.35
N ARG A 130 -6.63 -13.04 11.64
CA ARG A 130 -6.15 -13.53 12.96
C ARG A 130 -4.67 -13.20 13.17
N LYS A 131 -3.81 -13.45 12.16
CA LYS A 131 -2.37 -13.14 12.22
C LYS A 131 -2.15 -11.65 12.50
N ILE A 132 -2.81 -10.77 11.76
CA ILE A 132 -2.69 -9.32 11.92
C ILE A 132 -3.13 -8.89 13.32
N CYS A 133 -4.30 -9.35 13.78
CA CYS A 133 -4.79 -9.00 15.12
C CYS A 133 -3.86 -9.49 16.23
N GLN A 134 -3.33 -10.70 16.15
CA GLN A 134 -2.34 -11.21 17.10
C GLN A 134 -1.08 -10.33 17.15
N VAL A 135 -0.61 -9.89 15.99
CA VAL A 135 0.55 -8.99 15.86
C VAL A 135 0.27 -7.64 16.51
N PHE A 136 -0.92 -7.08 16.30
CA PHE A 136 -1.31 -5.79 16.85
C PHE A 136 -1.60 -5.83 18.35
N GLU A 137 -2.19 -6.92 18.84
CA GLU A 137 -2.43 -7.17 20.25
C GLU A 137 -1.11 -7.32 21.06
N ALA A 138 -0.05 -7.82 20.42
CA ALA A 138 1.26 -7.96 21.03
C ALA A 138 2.13 -6.69 20.94
N ALA A 139 1.74 -5.71 20.12
CA ALA A 139 2.50 -4.49 19.91
C ALA A 139 2.22 -3.46 21.03
N GLU A 140 3.25 -2.65 21.34
CA GLU A 140 3.08 -1.51 22.26
C GLU A 140 2.00 -0.54 21.76
N ASP A 141 1.18 0.01 22.68
CA ASP A 141 0.08 0.95 22.35
C ASP A 141 0.57 2.26 21.73
N THR A 142 1.84 2.60 21.92
CA THR A 142 2.47 3.78 21.35
C THR A 142 2.71 3.66 19.84
N LYS A 143 2.74 2.44 19.30
CA LYS A 143 3.01 2.20 17.88
C LYS A 143 1.78 2.40 17.01
N LEU A 144 1.97 3.03 15.86
CA LEU A 144 0.95 3.11 14.82
C LEU A 144 0.81 1.73 14.15
N ARG A 145 -0.41 1.22 14.07
CA ARG A 145 -0.74 -0.11 13.55
C ARG A 145 -1.18 0.01 12.08
N ILE A 146 -0.31 -0.41 11.16
CA ILE A 146 -0.49 -0.24 9.72
C ILE A 146 -0.73 -1.60 9.05
N VAL A 147 -1.78 -1.72 8.27
CA VAL A 147 -2.06 -2.88 7.40
C VAL A 147 -1.70 -2.55 5.97
N VAL A 148 -1.02 -3.47 5.27
CA VAL A 148 -0.70 -3.35 3.84
C VAL A 148 -1.43 -4.41 3.06
N ALA A 149 -2.30 -4.01 2.16
CA ALA A 149 -3.06 -4.91 1.29
C ALA A 149 -3.05 -4.37 -0.15
N HIS A 150 -3.11 -5.25 -1.17
CA HIS A 150 -3.19 -4.75 -2.54
C HIS A 150 -4.59 -4.23 -2.87
N HIS A 151 -5.63 -5.04 -2.60
CA HIS A 151 -7.00 -4.64 -2.90
C HIS A 151 -7.57 -3.79 -1.77
N PRO A 152 -8.22 -2.66 -2.08
CA PRO A 152 -8.84 -1.78 -1.09
C PRO A 152 -10.02 -2.47 -0.38
N PHE A 153 -10.21 -2.14 0.89
CA PHE A 153 -11.36 -2.61 1.67
C PHE A 153 -12.64 -1.84 1.32
N GLU A 154 -12.50 -0.60 0.87
CA GLU A 154 -13.60 0.21 0.34
C GLU A 154 -13.13 0.90 -0.95
N GLN A 155 -14.03 1.05 -1.91
CA GLN A 155 -13.75 1.73 -3.16
C GLN A 155 -14.44 3.09 -3.17
N HIS A 156 -13.71 4.11 -3.57
CA HIS A 156 -14.27 5.44 -3.77
C HIS A 156 -14.84 5.60 -5.18
N GLY A 157 -15.75 6.57 -5.34
CA GLY A 157 -16.57 6.77 -6.53
C GLY A 157 -15.81 6.71 -7.86
N GLY A 158 -16.41 6.09 -8.87
CA GLY A 158 -15.85 5.92 -10.22
C GLY A 158 -15.00 4.66 -10.46
N ALA A 159 -14.81 3.81 -9.46
CA ALA A 159 -14.07 2.57 -9.64
C ALA A 159 -14.96 1.46 -10.24
N ASP A 160 -14.73 1.15 -11.51
CA ASP A 160 -15.43 0.09 -12.27
C ASP A 160 -15.01 -1.36 -11.86
N LYS A 161 -14.44 -1.55 -10.67
CA LYS A 161 -13.97 -2.87 -10.23
C LYS A 161 -14.91 -3.50 -9.21
N THR A 162 -15.06 -4.81 -9.28
CA THR A 162 -15.83 -5.56 -8.27
C THR A 162 -15.14 -5.46 -6.90
N PRO A 163 -15.85 -5.04 -5.85
CA PRO A 163 -15.28 -4.96 -4.49
C PRO A 163 -14.71 -6.29 -4.00
N MET A 164 -13.67 -6.21 -3.17
CA MET A 164 -13.02 -7.37 -2.57
C MET A 164 -14.00 -8.24 -1.78
N LYS A 165 -13.93 -9.58 -1.92
CA LYS A 165 -14.74 -10.50 -1.12
C LYS A 165 -14.46 -10.34 0.37
N ARG A 166 -15.51 -10.22 1.19
CA ARG A 166 -15.44 -10.09 2.65
C ARG A 166 -14.74 -8.82 3.13
N ALA A 167 -14.64 -7.77 2.30
CA ALA A 167 -13.99 -6.52 2.66
C ALA A 167 -14.59 -5.91 3.93
N GLY A 168 -15.91 -5.74 4.02
CA GLY A 168 -16.59 -5.18 5.19
C GLY A 168 -16.27 -5.95 6.48
N LYS A 169 -16.39 -7.31 6.47
CA LYS A 169 -16.04 -8.14 7.64
C LYS A 169 -14.54 -8.04 8.01
N GLY A 170 -13.68 -7.88 7.00
CA GLY A 170 -12.25 -7.67 7.22
C GLY A 170 -11.99 -6.31 7.87
N LEU A 171 -12.64 -5.27 7.38
CA LEU A 171 -12.53 -3.93 7.93
C LEU A 171 -13.06 -3.86 9.37
N ASP A 172 -14.21 -4.53 9.67
CA ASP A 172 -14.72 -4.68 11.03
C ASP A 172 -13.65 -5.25 11.96
N ARG A 173 -13.06 -6.38 11.54
CA ARG A 173 -12.07 -7.06 12.36
C ARG A 173 -10.78 -6.25 12.55
N LEU A 174 -10.33 -5.54 11.51
CA LEU A 174 -9.17 -4.65 11.62
C LEU A 174 -9.41 -3.48 12.55
N ALA A 175 -10.59 -2.87 12.50
CA ALA A 175 -10.98 -1.81 13.44
C ALA A 175 -11.06 -2.32 14.88
N GLU A 176 -11.62 -3.52 15.09
CA GLU A 176 -11.72 -4.15 16.42
C GLU A 176 -10.34 -4.42 17.04
N CYS A 177 -9.33 -4.80 16.25
CA CYS A 177 -7.97 -5.05 16.74
C CYS A 177 -7.06 -3.82 16.66
N GLY A 178 -7.63 -2.63 16.47
CA GLY A 178 -6.93 -1.36 16.61
C GLY A 178 -6.02 -1.00 15.44
N ALA A 179 -6.33 -1.42 14.22
CA ALA A 179 -5.64 -0.90 13.03
C ALA A 179 -5.87 0.61 12.91
N ASP A 180 -4.79 1.38 12.69
CA ASP A 180 -4.85 2.84 12.52
C ASP A 180 -4.88 3.25 11.05
N VAL A 181 -4.12 2.53 10.20
CA VAL A 181 -3.95 2.87 8.77
C VAL A 181 -4.04 1.61 7.91
N ILE A 182 -4.73 1.71 6.78
CA ILE A 182 -4.75 0.66 5.74
C ILE A 182 -4.18 1.24 4.45
N LEU A 183 -3.02 0.72 4.04
CA LEU A 183 -2.36 1.05 2.78
C LEU A 183 -2.83 0.10 1.68
N SER A 184 -3.18 0.64 0.50
CA SER A 184 -3.60 -0.17 -0.64
C SER A 184 -3.30 0.50 -1.98
N GLY A 185 -3.51 -0.25 -3.08
CA GLY A 185 -3.34 0.20 -4.45
C GLY A 185 -4.47 -0.29 -5.35
N HIS A 186 -4.14 -0.99 -6.45
CA HIS A 186 -5.07 -1.68 -7.35
C HIS A 186 -5.95 -0.77 -8.22
N LEU A 187 -6.48 0.32 -7.69
CA LEU A 187 -7.39 1.20 -8.42
C LEU A 187 -6.62 2.15 -9.35
N HIS A 188 -5.33 2.36 -9.12
CA HIS A 188 -4.47 3.35 -9.78
C HIS A 188 -4.99 4.79 -9.57
N MET A 189 -5.57 5.04 -8.41
CA MET A 189 -6.12 6.33 -8.02
C MET A 189 -5.61 6.67 -6.63
N TRP A 190 -5.19 7.92 -6.43
CA TRP A 190 -4.82 8.40 -5.11
C TRP A 190 -6.04 8.71 -4.27
N HIS A 191 -6.02 8.31 -3.01
CA HIS A 191 -6.99 8.73 -2.02
C HIS A 191 -6.43 8.59 -0.61
N THR A 192 -6.74 9.53 0.29
CA THR A 192 -6.51 9.41 1.72
C THR A 192 -7.69 9.94 2.51
N GLY A 193 -8.10 9.24 3.55
CA GLY A 193 -9.23 9.65 4.40
C GLY A 193 -9.87 8.51 5.19
N ALA A 194 -10.92 8.86 5.92
CA ALA A 194 -11.74 7.89 6.63
C ALA A 194 -12.54 7.01 5.65
N PHE A 195 -12.98 5.86 6.13
CA PHE A 195 -13.89 4.99 5.38
C PHE A 195 -15.30 5.60 5.37
N VAL A 196 -15.91 5.74 4.17
CA VAL A 196 -17.24 6.35 3.98
C VAL A 196 -18.34 5.52 4.65
N THR A 197 -18.17 4.18 4.66
CA THR A 197 -19.13 3.27 5.32
C THR A 197 -19.13 3.37 6.84
N ARG A 198 -18.24 4.19 7.43
CA ARG A 198 -18.06 4.34 8.90
C ARG A 198 -17.73 5.78 9.31
N PRO A 199 -18.54 6.76 8.90
CA PRO A 199 -18.24 8.17 9.16
C PRO A 199 -18.21 8.54 10.64
N ASP A 200 -18.98 7.82 11.47
CA ASP A 200 -19.19 8.15 12.90
C ASP A 200 -18.37 7.31 13.88
N ARG A 201 -17.54 6.38 13.36
CA ARG A 201 -16.64 5.57 14.19
C ARG A 201 -15.20 6.01 14.01
N ALA A 202 -14.54 6.29 15.11
CA ALA A 202 -13.09 6.26 15.14
C ALA A 202 -12.63 4.89 14.62
N GLY A 203 -11.86 4.89 13.56
CA GLY A 203 -11.44 3.67 12.86
C GLY A 203 -10.21 3.95 12.02
N PRO A 204 -9.69 2.93 11.32
CA PRO A 204 -8.55 3.14 10.47
C PRO A 204 -8.85 4.15 9.36
N ILE A 205 -7.85 4.93 9.00
CA ILE A 205 -7.87 5.67 7.73
C ILE A 205 -7.36 4.79 6.61
N GLN A 206 -7.77 5.10 5.39
CA GLN A 206 -7.22 4.46 4.20
C GLN A 206 -6.30 5.41 3.44
N VAL A 207 -5.21 4.86 2.92
CA VAL A 207 -4.29 5.55 2.01
C VAL A 207 -4.12 4.66 0.78
N HIS A 208 -4.69 5.10 -0.33
CA HIS A 208 -4.51 4.46 -1.63
C HIS A 208 -3.41 5.19 -2.38
N ALA A 209 -2.36 4.49 -2.75
CA ALA A 209 -1.42 4.97 -3.74
C ALA A 209 -1.97 4.66 -5.15
N GLY A 210 -1.72 5.56 -6.08
CA GLY A 210 -2.03 5.34 -7.49
C GLY A 210 -1.10 4.29 -8.10
N THR A 211 -0.38 4.63 -9.16
CA THR A 211 0.68 3.77 -9.70
C THR A 211 2.00 4.50 -9.67
N SER A 212 3.01 3.90 -9.04
CA SER A 212 4.29 4.60 -8.89
C SER A 212 5.12 4.63 -10.19
N LEU A 213 5.07 3.59 -11.01
CA LEU A 213 5.89 3.49 -12.22
C LEU A 213 5.13 3.09 -13.49
N SER A 214 3.92 2.57 -13.40
CA SER A 214 3.23 2.01 -14.57
C SER A 214 2.79 3.08 -15.56
N SER A 215 2.80 2.74 -16.85
CA SER A 215 2.17 3.52 -17.91
C SER A 215 0.63 3.43 -17.92
N ARG A 216 0.02 2.63 -17.03
CA ARG A 216 -1.44 2.42 -16.93
C ARG A 216 -2.08 3.42 -15.96
N LEU A 217 -2.11 4.69 -16.32
CA LEU A 217 -2.45 5.81 -15.44
C LEU A 217 -3.93 5.95 -15.10
N ARG A 218 -4.87 5.45 -15.93
CA ARG A 218 -6.32 5.56 -15.73
C ARG A 218 -6.85 6.96 -15.47
N GLY A 219 -6.24 7.96 -16.10
CA GLY A 219 -6.62 9.37 -15.94
C GLY A 219 -5.90 10.09 -14.80
N GLU A 220 -5.12 9.37 -13.99
CA GLU A 220 -4.25 9.91 -12.95
C GLU A 220 -2.81 10.10 -13.42
N VAL A 221 -1.93 10.50 -12.52
CA VAL A 221 -0.49 10.60 -12.74
C VAL A 221 0.25 9.52 -11.94
N ASN A 222 1.55 9.32 -12.22
CA ASN A 222 2.37 8.47 -11.37
C ASN A 222 2.58 9.14 -10.02
N ASP A 223 2.39 8.39 -8.92
CA ASP A 223 2.52 8.89 -7.57
C ASP A 223 3.00 7.84 -6.58
N PHE A 224 3.38 8.29 -5.40
CA PHE A 224 3.60 7.49 -4.20
C PHE A 224 3.30 8.32 -2.95
N GLY A 225 3.14 7.64 -1.82
CA GLY A 225 2.90 8.27 -0.53
C GLY A 225 4.14 8.32 0.35
N LEU A 226 4.29 9.41 1.11
CA LEU A 226 5.17 9.46 2.28
C LEU A 226 4.31 9.59 3.52
N LEU A 227 4.58 8.77 4.52
CA LEU A 227 3.91 8.78 5.81
C LEU A 227 4.94 9.10 6.90
N ASP A 228 4.82 10.27 7.51
CA ASP A 228 5.63 10.68 8.65
C ASP A 228 4.88 10.41 9.95
N VAL A 229 5.42 9.50 10.76
CA VAL A 229 4.81 9.04 12.01
C VAL A 229 5.56 9.62 13.20
N THR A 230 4.84 10.34 14.04
CA THR A 230 5.29 10.77 15.37
C THR A 230 4.40 10.16 16.46
N ALA A 231 4.66 10.46 17.73
CA ALA A 231 3.82 9.99 18.82
C ALA A 231 2.35 10.44 18.71
N ASN A 232 2.12 11.66 18.22
CA ASN A 232 0.82 12.32 18.26
C ASN A 232 0.23 12.65 16.89
N GLN A 233 0.96 12.40 15.80
CA GLN A 233 0.58 12.85 14.47
C GLN A 233 1.03 11.88 13.39
N LEU A 234 0.22 11.76 12.36
CA LEU A 234 0.55 11.16 11.08
C LEU A 234 0.39 12.21 9.99
N THR A 235 1.45 12.48 9.24
CA THR A 235 1.39 13.31 8.04
C THR A 235 1.47 12.41 6.81
N VAL A 236 0.51 12.51 5.92
CA VAL A 236 0.47 11.80 4.64
C VAL A 236 0.74 12.79 3.53
N THR A 237 1.84 12.60 2.81
CA THR A 237 2.23 13.43 1.67
C THR A 237 2.09 12.63 0.38
N ARG A 238 1.33 13.15 -0.59
CA ARG A 238 1.33 12.65 -1.97
C ARG A 238 2.49 13.26 -2.73
N MET A 239 3.38 12.42 -3.22
CA MET A 239 4.42 12.78 -4.18
C MET A 239 3.96 12.34 -5.57
N ALA A 240 3.87 13.25 -6.53
CA ALA A 240 3.31 12.94 -7.85
C ALA A 240 4.12 13.59 -8.98
N VAL A 241 4.15 12.94 -10.14
CA VAL A 241 4.76 13.50 -11.35
C VAL A 241 3.75 14.44 -12.00
N PRO A 242 4.05 15.74 -12.18
CA PRO A 242 3.21 16.65 -12.95
C PRO A 242 2.96 16.12 -14.37
N LYS A 243 1.85 16.53 -15.01
CA LYS A 243 1.50 16.06 -16.37
C LYS A 243 2.62 16.25 -17.39
N ASP A 244 3.32 17.37 -17.30
CA ASP A 244 4.41 17.74 -18.20
C ASP A 244 5.79 17.63 -17.51
N GLY A 245 5.84 16.95 -16.34
CA GLY A 245 7.04 16.77 -15.54
C GLY A 245 7.68 15.40 -15.70
N ALA A 246 8.90 15.29 -15.17
CA ALA A 246 9.67 14.04 -15.11
C ALA A 246 10.12 13.69 -13.68
N THR A 247 9.80 14.53 -12.69
CA THR A 247 10.21 14.38 -11.29
C THR A 247 8.99 14.28 -10.38
N PHE A 248 9.16 13.65 -9.22
CA PHE A 248 8.11 13.59 -8.21
C PHE A 248 8.17 14.84 -7.33
N GLU A 249 7.04 15.51 -7.20
CA GLU A 249 6.87 16.73 -6.42
C GLU A 249 5.74 16.57 -5.41
N VAL A 250 5.76 17.36 -4.34
CA VAL A 250 4.67 17.39 -3.35
C VAL A 250 3.39 17.90 -4.02
N ARG A 251 2.35 17.06 -4.03
CA ARG A 251 1.05 17.39 -4.61
C ARG A 251 -0.02 17.68 -3.58
N GLU A 252 0.02 16.96 -2.47
CA GLU A 252 -0.95 17.05 -1.39
C GLU A 252 -0.29 16.70 -0.07
N VAL A 253 -0.66 17.38 1.00
CA VAL A 253 -0.27 17.05 2.38
C VAL A 253 -1.53 17.01 3.23
N VAL A 254 -1.73 15.91 3.95
CA VAL A 254 -2.85 15.74 4.88
C VAL A 254 -2.31 15.34 6.25
N GLU A 255 -2.73 16.04 7.28
CA GLU A 255 -2.34 15.78 8.64
C GLU A 255 -3.47 15.10 9.43
N TYR A 256 -3.10 14.13 10.24
CA TYR A 256 -3.99 13.43 11.14
C TYR A 256 -3.42 13.50 12.55
N LEU A 257 -4.25 13.90 13.52
CA LEU A 257 -3.93 13.86 14.92
C LEU A 257 -4.29 12.50 15.51
N ARG A 258 -3.40 11.93 16.30
CA ARG A 258 -3.65 10.71 17.05
C ARG A 258 -4.40 11.06 18.32
N THR A 259 -5.61 10.55 18.47
CA THR A 259 -6.47 10.74 19.63
C THR A 259 -6.70 9.39 20.32
N GLY A 260 -7.29 9.37 21.51
CA GLY A 260 -7.68 8.12 22.19
C GLY A 260 -8.64 7.25 21.38
N ASP A 261 -9.35 7.85 20.42
CA ASP A 261 -10.32 7.17 19.56
C ASP A 261 -9.77 6.83 18.15
N GLY A 262 -8.46 7.06 17.88
CA GLY A 262 -7.82 6.80 16.58
C GLY A 262 -7.35 8.08 15.88
N LEU A 263 -7.19 8.01 14.55
CA LEU A 263 -6.70 9.13 13.74
C LEU A 263 -7.85 10.02 13.29
N ARG A 264 -7.73 11.33 13.55
CA ARG A 264 -8.67 12.37 13.09
C ARG A 264 -7.93 13.36 12.20
N ARG A 265 -8.49 13.67 11.03
CA ARG A 265 -7.93 14.69 10.14
C ARG A 265 -7.84 16.02 10.90
N ALA A 266 -6.66 16.64 10.87
CA ALA A 266 -6.49 17.97 11.42
C ALA A 266 -7.32 18.96 10.58
N GLU A 267 -8.06 19.83 11.26
CA GLU A 267 -8.72 20.95 10.58
C GLU A 267 -7.63 21.88 10.06
N THR A 268 -7.58 22.05 8.75
CA THR A 268 -6.75 23.12 8.15
C THR A 268 -7.35 24.44 8.62
N GLY A 269 -6.70 25.07 9.59
CA GLY A 269 -7.07 26.43 9.97
C GLY A 269 -7.09 27.30 8.69
N GLN A 270 -8.25 27.82 8.35
CA GLN A 270 -8.34 28.90 7.37
C GLN A 270 -7.49 30.05 7.93
N THR A 271 -6.29 30.18 7.43
CA THR A 271 -5.56 31.44 7.56
C THR A 271 -6.30 32.43 6.67
N ASN A 272 -7.26 33.14 7.26
CA ASN A 272 -7.80 34.36 6.67
C ASN A 272 -6.63 35.35 6.58
N ALA A 273 -6.11 35.53 5.38
CA ALA A 273 -5.27 36.65 5.00
C ALA A 273 -6.07 37.60 4.14
#